data_5705c52446dbabc4f211df63141d22b6
#
_entry.id   5705c52446dbabc4f211df63141d22b6
#
_cell.length_a   1.000
_cell.length_b   1.000
_cell.length_c   1.000
_cell.angle_alpha   90.00
_cell.angle_beta   90.00
_cell.angle_gamma   90.00
#
_symmetry.space_group_name_H-M   'P 1'
#
loop_
_entity.id
_entity.type
_entity.pdbx_description
1 polymer ?
#
loop_
_entity_poly.entity_id
_entity_poly.type
_entity_poly.pdbx_seq_one_letter_code
_entity_poly.pdbx_strand_id
1 'polypeptide(L)'
;MSMNYAELDEKTRGIMLSEFEFEEAGGTPYRSKALSSRGRQVFSQLMIDAIKHGTEVTLANALNDATLWEPMETYVRDGVSRERKRNIRQASERLALTEFSTWYVRGLARRLLDEGVKTCQVYRGAQPKWESGECSEHEGRIIDVKTIYDNHRARYWPEPGNKDAFSIPFGPSCHHVIKRV
;
A
#
# COMPACT_ATOMS: atom_id res chain seq x y z
N MET A 1 5.05 -4.38 14.35
CA MET A 1 5.79 -3.10 14.27
C MET A 1 4.90 -2.18 13.47
N SER A 2 4.57 -0.99 13.98
CA SER A 2 3.66 -0.06 13.30
C SER A 2 4.46 0.97 12.51
N MET A 3 3.90 1.39 11.37
CA MET A 3 4.45 2.48 10.55
C MET A 3 4.23 3.83 11.25
N ASN A 4 5.18 4.73 11.08
CA ASN A 4 5.01 6.13 11.43
C ASN A 4 4.53 6.88 10.17
N TYR A 5 3.27 7.28 10.18
CA TYR A 5 2.65 8.12 9.14
C TYR A 5 2.62 9.57 9.64
N ALA A 6 3.63 10.36 9.31
CA ALA A 6 3.87 11.67 9.91
C ALA A 6 2.70 12.67 9.78
N GLU A 7 1.88 12.54 8.75
CA GLU A 7 0.77 13.47 8.45
C GLU A 7 -0.58 12.75 8.34
N LEU A 8 -0.78 11.66 9.09
CA LEU A 8 -2.04 10.92 9.14
C LEU A 8 -3.04 11.58 10.10
N ASP A 9 -3.41 12.81 9.82
CA ASP A 9 -4.44 13.56 10.53
C ASP A 9 -5.84 13.38 9.88
N GLU A 10 -6.87 13.96 10.47
CA GLU A 10 -8.25 13.87 9.97
C GLU A 10 -8.40 14.37 8.52
N LYS A 11 -7.67 15.44 8.16
CA LYS A 11 -7.71 15.98 6.79
C LYS A 11 -7.13 14.97 5.78
N THR A 12 -5.97 14.40 6.09
CA THR A 12 -5.36 13.38 5.23
C THR A 12 -6.25 12.13 5.14
N ARG A 13 -6.85 11.66 6.25
CA ARG A 13 -7.79 10.53 6.25
C ARG A 13 -9.02 10.80 5.38
N GLY A 14 -9.59 12.00 5.44
CA GLY A 14 -10.72 12.38 4.58
C GLY A 14 -10.37 12.33 3.10
N ILE A 15 -9.17 12.79 2.73
CA ILE A 15 -8.71 12.74 1.34
C ILE A 15 -8.36 11.29 0.93
N MET A 16 -7.70 10.51 1.79
CA MET A 16 -7.47 9.07 1.55
C MET A 16 -8.79 8.35 1.24
N LEU A 17 -9.82 8.62 2.03
CA LEU A 17 -11.13 8.00 1.85
C LEU A 17 -11.74 8.38 0.50
N SER A 18 -11.72 9.67 0.16
CA SER A 18 -12.25 10.16 -1.12
C SER A 18 -11.51 9.56 -2.33
N GLU A 19 -10.19 9.46 -2.27
CA GLU A 19 -9.40 8.83 -3.34
C GLU A 19 -9.68 7.32 -3.45
N PHE A 20 -9.83 6.63 -2.30
CA PHE A 20 -10.20 5.23 -2.26
C PHE A 20 -11.59 4.98 -2.86
N GLU A 21 -12.59 5.73 -2.42
CA GLU A 21 -13.96 5.62 -2.93
C GLU A 21 -14.06 5.96 -4.42
N PHE A 22 -13.25 6.89 -4.90
CA PHE A 22 -13.17 7.22 -6.32
C PHE A 22 -12.63 6.03 -7.16
N GLU A 23 -11.58 5.34 -6.70
CA GLU A 23 -11.07 4.13 -7.38
C GLU A 23 -12.11 3.00 -7.35
N GLU A 24 -12.79 2.79 -6.20
CA GLU A 24 -13.85 1.79 -6.07
C GLU A 24 -15.02 2.05 -7.05
N ALA A 25 -15.43 3.30 -7.17
CA ALA A 25 -16.51 3.71 -8.10
C ALA A 25 -16.12 3.56 -9.57
N GLY A 26 -14.83 3.57 -9.89
CA GLY A 26 -14.31 3.38 -11.24
C GLY A 26 -14.52 1.97 -11.83
N GLY A 27 -15.00 1.02 -11.03
CA GLY A 27 -15.42 -0.32 -11.45
C GLY A 27 -14.30 -1.35 -11.62
N THR A 28 -13.03 -0.94 -11.53
CA THR A 28 -11.87 -1.84 -11.64
C THR A 28 -10.85 -1.60 -10.52
N PRO A 29 -11.26 -1.65 -9.26
CA PRO A 29 -10.35 -1.42 -8.15
C PRO A 29 -9.33 -2.54 -8.04
N TYR A 30 -8.12 -2.20 -7.58
CA TYR A 30 -7.11 -3.20 -7.29
C TYR A 30 -7.57 -4.17 -6.20
N ARG A 31 -7.37 -5.46 -6.46
CA ARG A 31 -7.57 -6.54 -5.48
C ARG A 31 -6.43 -7.53 -5.58
N SER A 32 -5.82 -7.84 -4.44
CA SER A 32 -4.80 -8.88 -4.38
C SER A 32 -5.36 -10.21 -4.86
N LYS A 33 -4.63 -10.88 -5.75
CA LYS A 33 -4.95 -12.23 -6.22
C LYS A 33 -4.89 -13.29 -5.10
N ALA A 34 -4.23 -12.95 -3.99
CA ALA A 34 -4.13 -13.82 -2.83
C ALA A 34 -5.41 -13.88 -1.99
N LEU A 35 -6.32 -12.92 -2.17
CA LEU A 35 -7.61 -12.92 -1.49
C LEU A 35 -8.57 -13.92 -2.14
N SER A 36 -9.30 -14.67 -1.31
CA SER A 36 -10.42 -15.48 -1.75
C SER A 36 -11.55 -14.59 -2.32
N SER A 37 -12.57 -15.21 -2.91
CA SER A 37 -13.77 -14.49 -3.34
C SER A 37 -14.40 -13.68 -2.20
N ARG A 38 -14.52 -14.27 -1.00
CA ARG A 38 -15.01 -13.59 0.21
C ARG A 38 -14.08 -12.44 0.62
N GLY A 39 -12.77 -12.67 0.61
CA GLY A 39 -11.80 -11.62 0.95
C GLY A 39 -11.91 -10.41 0.04
N ARG A 40 -12.09 -10.61 -1.26
CA ARG A 40 -12.28 -9.52 -2.23
C ARG A 40 -13.58 -8.74 -1.98
N GLN A 41 -14.66 -9.41 -1.59
CA GLN A 41 -15.95 -8.77 -1.31
C GLN A 41 -15.91 -7.86 -0.09
N VAL A 42 -15.22 -8.27 0.99
CA VAL A 42 -15.18 -7.51 2.24
C VAL A 42 -14.04 -6.50 2.31
N PHE A 43 -13.07 -6.57 1.41
CA PHE A 43 -11.83 -5.78 1.45
C PHE A 43 -12.11 -4.27 1.51
N SER A 44 -13.07 -3.77 0.71
CA SER A 44 -13.40 -2.34 0.68
C SER A 44 -13.83 -1.83 2.05
N GLN A 45 -14.70 -2.56 2.74
CA GLN A 45 -15.16 -2.16 4.06
C GLN A 45 -14.03 -2.18 5.09
N LEU A 46 -13.19 -3.23 5.08
CA LEU A 46 -12.04 -3.32 5.98
C LEU A 46 -11.05 -2.17 5.75
N MET A 47 -10.85 -1.78 4.50
CA MET A 47 -9.98 -0.66 4.15
C MET A 47 -10.56 0.68 4.59
N ILE A 48 -11.87 0.91 4.38
CA ILE A 48 -12.58 2.11 4.84
C ILE A 48 -12.48 2.26 6.35
N ASP A 49 -12.70 1.19 7.10
CA ASP A 49 -12.61 1.20 8.57
C ASP A 49 -11.18 1.52 9.04
N ALA A 50 -10.17 0.94 8.38
CA ALA A 50 -8.77 1.25 8.68
C ALA A 50 -8.40 2.70 8.34
N ILE A 51 -8.87 3.25 7.21
CA ILE A 51 -8.64 4.66 6.85
C ILE A 51 -9.28 5.59 7.87
N LYS A 52 -10.51 5.32 8.30
CA LYS A 52 -11.25 6.19 9.23
C LYS A 52 -10.70 6.14 10.64
N HIS A 53 -10.40 4.96 11.15
CA HIS A 53 -10.24 4.74 12.60
C HIS A 53 -8.96 4.00 13.00
N GLY A 54 -8.13 3.59 12.04
CA GLY A 54 -6.99 2.73 12.31
C GLY A 54 -5.75 3.06 11.50
N THR A 55 -4.99 2.00 11.25
CA THR A 55 -3.76 2.00 10.46
C THR A 55 -3.63 0.64 9.74
N GLU A 56 -2.47 0.39 9.15
CA GLU A 56 -2.12 -0.92 8.60
C GLU A 56 -2.22 -2.06 9.64
N VAL A 57 -2.02 -1.75 10.92
CA VAL A 57 -2.15 -2.75 11.99
C VAL A 57 -3.61 -3.17 12.16
N THR A 58 -4.53 -2.21 12.15
CA THR A 58 -5.97 -2.48 12.22
C THR A 58 -6.42 -3.32 11.04
N LEU A 59 -5.97 -2.96 9.83
CA LEU A 59 -6.28 -3.70 8.61
C LEU A 59 -5.69 -5.12 8.64
N ALA A 60 -4.44 -5.28 9.12
CA ALA A 60 -3.79 -6.58 9.24
C ALA A 60 -4.55 -7.52 10.19
N ASN A 61 -5.01 -6.99 11.33
CA ASN A 61 -5.80 -7.77 12.29
C ASN A 61 -7.14 -8.21 11.68
N ALA A 62 -7.82 -7.32 10.96
CA ALA A 62 -9.09 -7.63 10.30
C ALA A 62 -8.93 -8.65 9.15
N LEU A 63 -7.79 -8.63 8.46
CA LEU A 63 -7.44 -9.58 7.40
C LEU A 63 -6.92 -10.91 7.93
N ASN A 64 -6.63 -11.04 9.23
CA ASN A 64 -6.08 -12.28 9.81
C ASN A 64 -7.16 -13.35 10.05
N ASP A 65 -7.96 -13.62 9.03
CA ASP A 65 -8.98 -14.65 8.94
C ASP A 65 -8.70 -15.52 7.72
N ALA A 66 -8.49 -16.82 7.93
CA ALA A 66 -8.12 -17.76 6.87
C ALA A 66 -9.16 -17.84 5.74
N THR A 67 -10.44 -17.54 6.03
CA THR A 67 -11.52 -17.58 5.03
C THR A 67 -11.42 -16.47 4.00
N LEU A 68 -10.62 -15.43 4.28
CA LEU A 68 -10.42 -14.29 3.37
C LEU A 68 -9.31 -14.55 2.33
N TRP A 69 -8.63 -15.69 2.39
CA TRP A 69 -7.46 -15.98 1.58
C TRP A 69 -7.60 -17.25 0.76
N GLU A 70 -6.97 -17.26 -0.42
CA GLU A 70 -6.70 -18.51 -1.12
C GLU A 70 -5.74 -19.34 -0.27
N PRO A 71 -6.05 -20.63 0.01
CA PRO A 71 -5.33 -21.42 1.00
C PRO A 71 -3.88 -21.75 0.60
N MET A 72 -3.61 -21.80 -0.70
CA MET A 72 -2.31 -22.13 -1.26
C MET A 72 -1.66 -20.91 -1.90
N GLU A 73 -0.35 -20.87 -1.90
CA GLU A 73 0.44 -19.88 -2.63
C GLU A 73 1.55 -20.56 -3.44
N THR A 74 1.78 -20.03 -4.63
CA THR A 74 2.87 -20.46 -5.49
C THR A 74 4.11 -19.60 -5.19
N TYR A 75 5.26 -20.22 -5.10
CA TYR A 75 6.56 -19.56 -4.97
C TYR A 75 7.60 -20.22 -5.86
N VAL A 76 8.63 -19.49 -6.23
CA VAL A 76 9.75 -20.00 -7.02
C VAL A 76 10.96 -20.20 -6.10
N ARG A 77 11.54 -21.40 -6.15
CA ARG A 77 12.81 -21.70 -5.49
C ARG A 77 13.70 -22.49 -6.44
N ASP A 78 14.92 -22.03 -6.62
CA ASP A 78 15.90 -22.62 -7.53
C ASP A 78 15.38 -22.76 -8.98
N GLY A 79 14.60 -21.77 -9.44
CA GLY A 79 13.98 -21.74 -10.77
C GLY A 79 12.75 -22.67 -10.90
N VAL A 80 12.36 -23.40 -9.86
CA VAL A 80 11.22 -24.32 -9.87
C VAL A 80 10.03 -23.72 -9.15
N SER A 81 8.88 -23.71 -9.84
CA SER A 81 7.60 -23.31 -9.23
C SER A 81 7.11 -24.41 -8.27
N ARG A 82 6.74 -24.01 -7.06
CA ARG A 82 6.26 -24.87 -5.99
C ARG A 82 5.05 -24.26 -5.32
N GLU A 83 4.24 -25.09 -4.67
CA GLU A 83 3.11 -24.66 -3.87
C GLU A 83 3.34 -24.94 -2.39
N ARG A 84 2.79 -24.08 -1.54
CA ARG A 84 2.74 -24.27 -0.10
C ARG A 84 1.47 -23.69 0.49
N LYS A 85 1.11 -24.16 1.69
CA LYS A 85 0.04 -23.53 2.46
C LYS A 85 0.40 -22.08 2.80
N ARG A 86 -0.53 -21.16 2.57
CA ARG A 86 -0.35 -19.74 2.85
C ARG A 86 -0.20 -19.48 4.35
N ASN A 87 0.79 -18.67 4.71
CA ASN A 87 0.90 -18.13 6.05
C ASN A 87 -0.02 -16.91 6.16
N ILE A 88 -1.20 -17.08 6.74
CA ILE A 88 -2.27 -16.06 6.80
C ILE A 88 -1.78 -14.81 7.51
N ARG A 89 -1.12 -14.95 8.67
CA ARG A 89 -0.60 -13.81 9.42
C ARG A 89 0.37 -12.97 8.59
N GLN A 90 1.34 -13.62 7.96
CA GLN A 90 2.32 -12.92 7.12
C GLN A 90 1.67 -12.27 5.89
N ALA A 91 0.70 -12.96 5.27
CA ALA A 91 -0.04 -12.43 4.13
C ALA A 91 -0.86 -11.19 4.52
N SER A 92 -1.54 -11.23 5.67
CA SER A 92 -2.33 -10.12 6.21
C SER A 92 -1.46 -8.91 6.54
N GLU A 93 -0.36 -9.11 7.27
CA GLU A 93 0.59 -8.04 7.60
C GLU A 93 1.16 -7.38 6.34
N ARG A 94 1.54 -8.19 5.35
CA ARG A 94 2.11 -7.70 4.09
C ARG A 94 1.11 -6.94 3.23
N LEU A 95 -0.11 -7.45 3.06
CA LEU A 95 -1.15 -6.78 2.28
C LEU A 95 -1.57 -5.49 2.95
N ALA A 96 -1.81 -5.53 4.26
CA ALA A 96 -2.23 -4.36 5.01
C ALA A 96 -1.19 -3.23 4.96
N LEU A 97 0.09 -3.56 5.16
CA LEU A 97 1.19 -2.59 5.05
C LEU A 97 1.21 -1.95 3.67
N THR A 98 1.18 -2.77 2.61
CA THR A 98 1.25 -2.27 1.23
C THR A 98 0.06 -1.40 0.90
N GLU A 99 -1.16 -1.87 1.17
CA GLU A 99 -2.39 -1.17 0.77
C GLU A 99 -2.60 0.11 1.59
N PHE A 100 -2.45 0.06 2.91
CA PHE A 100 -2.62 1.25 3.72
C PHE A 100 -1.58 2.34 3.39
N SER A 101 -0.31 1.95 3.22
CA SER A 101 0.75 2.88 2.82
C SER A 101 0.49 3.47 1.43
N THR A 102 -0.02 2.67 0.50
CA THR A 102 -0.39 3.13 -0.85
C THR A 102 -1.45 4.23 -0.78
N TRP A 103 -2.50 4.03 0.01
CA TRP A 103 -3.56 5.03 0.17
C TRP A 103 -3.14 6.24 0.98
N TYR A 104 -2.29 6.06 2.01
CA TYR A 104 -1.70 7.18 2.73
C TYR A 104 -0.89 8.08 1.78
N VAL A 105 -0.01 7.49 0.97
CA VAL A 105 0.80 8.24 0.00
C VAL A 105 -0.08 8.94 -1.03
N ARG A 106 -1.10 8.26 -1.56
CA ARG A 106 -2.05 8.83 -2.52
C ARG A 106 -2.81 10.02 -1.92
N GLY A 107 -3.39 9.84 -0.73
CA GLY A 107 -4.17 10.87 -0.04
C GLY A 107 -3.31 12.08 0.37
N LEU A 108 -2.10 11.83 0.89
CA LEU A 108 -1.18 12.92 1.23
C LEU A 108 -0.68 13.65 -0.01
N ALA A 109 -0.32 12.96 -1.08
CA ALA A 109 0.09 13.59 -2.33
C ALA A 109 -1.03 14.48 -2.89
N ARG A 110 -2.29 14.02 -2.87
CA ARG A 110 -3.45 14.84 -3.26
C ARG A 110 -3.58 16.08 -2.40
N ARG A 111 -3.51 15.92 -1.07
CA ARG A 111 -3.53 17.05 -0.12
C ARG A 111 -2.46 18.09 -0.42
N LEU A 112 -1.22 17.64 -0.63
CA LEU A 112 -0.11 18.54 -0.93
C LEU A 112 -0.31 19.30 -2.23
N LEU A 113 -0.83 18.64 -3.27
CA LEU A 113 -1.17 19.30 -4.55
C LEU A 113 -2.26 20.36 -4.36
N ASP A 114 -3.32 20.05 -3.62
CA ASP A 114 -4.42 20.98 -3.33
C ASP A 114 -3.94 22.21 -2.50
N GLU A 115 -2.90 22.02 -1.70
CA GLU A 115 -2.25 23.08 -0.92
C GLU A 115 -1.14 23.82 -1.71
N GLY A 116 -0.92 23.49 -2.98
CA GLY A 116 0.10 24.12 -3.84
C GLY A 116 1.54 23.70 -3.53
N VAL A 117 1.75 22.65 -2.75
CA VAL A 117 3.07 22.10 -2.43
C VAL A 117 3.56 21.27 -3.61
N LYS A 118 4.76 21.58 -4.10
CA LYS A 118 5.33 20.94 -5.30
C LYS A 118 6.21 19.74 -4.99
N THR A 119 6.83 19.70 -3.82
CA THR A 119 7.81 18.65 -3.47
C THR A 119 7.49 17.99 -2.13
N CYS A 120 7.81 16.73 -2.02
CA CYS A 120 7.71 15.96 -0.79
C CYS A 120 9.00 15.17 -0.56
N GLN A 121 9.22 14.73 0.67
CA GLN A 121 10.36 13.90 1.04
C GLN A 121 9.92 12.46 1.25
N VAL A 122 10.66 11.53 0.65
CA VAL A 122 10.55 10.10 0.94
C VAL A 122 11.24 9.79 2.27
N TYR A 123 10.56 9.10 3.16
CA TYR A 123 11.15 8.67 4.42
C TYR A 123 10.72 7.24 4.78
N ARG A 124 11.49 6.64 5.67
CA ARG A 124 11.21 5.31 6.19
C ARG A 124 10.28 5.41 7.39
N GLY A 125 9.07 4.88 7.27
CA GLY A 125 8.07 4.90 8.34
C GLY A 125 8.28 3.84 9.42
N ALA A 126 8.95 2.72 9.10
CA ALA A 126 9.33 1.68 10.06
C ALA A 126 10.57 0.93 9.58
N GLN A 127 11.33 0.37 10.53
CA GLN A 127 12.50 -0.46 10.22
C GLN A 127 12.03 -1.83 9.72
N PRO A 128 12.38 -2.26 8.50
CA PRO A 128 12.05 -3.59 8.03
C PRO A 128 12.90 -4.65 8.72
N LYS A 129 12.39 -5.87 8.80
CA LYS A 129 13.19 -7.02 9.29
C LYS A 129 14.37 -7.35 8.37
N TRP A 130 14.20 -7.09 7.06
CA TRP A 130 15.19 -7.33 6.01
C TRP A 130 15.21 -6.11 5.11
N GLU A 131 16.37 -5.54 4.90
CA GLU A 131 16.53 -4.43 3.98
C GLU A 131 16.49 -4.94 2.54
N SER A 132 15.66 -4.31 1.70
CA SER A 132 15.74 -4.47 0.25
C SER A 132 16.57 -3.30 -0.30
N GLY A 133 17.63 -3.60 -1.06
CA GLY A 133 18.54 -2.57 -1.56
C GLY A 133 17.85 -1.48 -2.39
N GLU A 134 16.92 -1.87 -3.27
CA GLU A 134 16.31 -0.94 -4.23
C GLU A 134 15.50 0.21 -3.60
N CYS A 135 14.69 -0.07 -2.58
CA CYS A 135 13.87 1.01 -2.00
C CYS A 135 14.63 1.89 -1.01
N SER A 136 15.72 1.42 -0.43
CA SER A 136 16.56 2.21 0.49
C SER A 136 17.27 3.37 -0.20
N GLU A 137 17.56 3.25 -1.50
CA GLU A 137 18.19 4.31 -2.30
C GLU A 137 17.31 5.56 -2.47
N HIS A 138 16.02 5.44 -2.18
CA HIS A 138 15.07 6.55 -2.29
C HIS A 138 14.85 7.29 -0.98
N GLU A 139 15.36 6.78 0.14
CA GLU A 139 15.22 7.41 1.45
C GLU A 139 15.88 8.79 1.49
N GLY A 140 15.18 9.78 2.01
CA GLY A 140 15.63 11.16 2.09
C GLY A 140 15.49 11.98 0.79
N ARG A 141 15.16 11.37 -0.34
CA ARG A 141 15.02 12.09 -1.62
C ARG A 141 13.83 13.04 -1.59
N ILE A 142 14.05 14.20 -2.21
CA ILE A 142 13.00 15.17 -2.49
C ILE A 142 12.46 14.89 -3.89
N ILE A 143 11.17 14.66 -3.98
CA ILE A 143 10.48 14.23 -5.21
C ILE A 143 9.32 15.17 -5.50
N ASP A 144 9.02 15.35 -6.78
CA ASP A 144 7.83 16.08 -7.22
C ASP A 144 6.55 15.35 -6.78
N VAL A 145 5.65 16.06 -6.13
CA VAL A 145 4.40 15.49 -5.58
C VAL A 145 3.50 14.97 -6.69
N LYS A 146 3.46 15.68 -7.83
CA LYS A 146 2.63 15.26 -8.97
C LYS A 146 3.12 13.92 -9.52
N THR A 147 4.42 13.71 -9.61
CA THR A 147 5.01 12.43 -10.03
C THR A 147 4.55 11.29 -9.11
N ILE A 148 4.56 11.49 -7.80
CA ILE A 148 4.07 10.49 -6.83
C ILE A 148 2.58 10.22 -7.02
N TYR A 149 1.79 11.27 -7.18
CA TYR A 149 0.34 11.15 -7.35
C TYR A 149 -0.03 10.42 -8.64
N ASP A 150 0.57 10.79 -9.78
CA ASP A 150 0.29 10.21 -11.08
C ASP A 150 0.73 8.74 -11.18
N ASN A 151 1.80 8.37 -10.47
CA ASN A 151 2.34 7.01 -10.48
C ASN A 151 1.75 6.10 -9.37
N HIS A 152 0.56 6.43 -8.87
CA HIS A 152 -0.15 5.56 -7.94
C HIS A 152 -0.28 4.14 -8.50
N ARG A 153 0.29 3.15 -7.80
CA ARG A 153 0.34 1.73 -8.20
C ARG A 153 1.00 1.44 -9.57
N ALA A 154 1.56 2.42 -10.26
CA ALA A 154 1.99 2.29 -11.66
C ALA A 154 2.95 1.12 -11.91
N ARG A 155 3.73 0.69 -10.92
CA ARG A 155 4.70 -0.42 -11.06
C ARG A 155 4.04 -1.79 -11.22
N TYR A 156 2.80 -1.96 -10.76
CA TYR A 156 2.13 -3.27 -10.78
C TYR A 156 0.65 -3.23 -11.17
N TRP A 157 0.05 -2.05 -11.31
CA TRP A 157 -1.37 -1.93 -11.66
C TRP A 157 -1.64 -0.70 -12.55
N PRO A 158 -2.48 -0.83 -13.60
CA PRO A 158 -3.02 -2.08 -14.13
C PRO A 158 -1.94 -3.00 -14.69
N GLU A 159 -2.17 -4.31 -14.63
CA GLU A 159 -1.20 -5.30 -15.11
C GLU A 159 -0.91 -5.12 -16.61
N PRO A 160 0.36 -5.30 -17.02
CA PRO A 160 1.51 -5.85 -16.28
C PRO A 160 2.26 -4.82 -15.40
N GLY A 161 1.82 -3.56 -15.37
CA GLY A 161 2.49 -2.44 -14.71
C GLY A 161 3.71 -1.92 -15.48
N ASN A 162 4.22 -0.78 -15.03
CA ASN A 162 5.47 -0.19 -15.52
C ASN A 162 6.53 -0.25 -14.42
N LYS A 163 7.43 -1.23 -14.50
CA LYS A 163 8.48 -1.45 -13.49
C LYS A 163 9.46 -0.30 -13.36
N ASP A 164 9.58 0.53 -14.39
CA ASP A 164 10.47 1.70 -14.40
C ASP A 164 9.81 2.95 -13.80
N ALA A 165 8.49 2.91 -13.56
CA ALA A 165 7.80 4.01 -12.91
C ALA A 165 8.28 4.19 -11.47
N PHE A 166 8.52 5.44 -11.09
CA PHE A 166 8.81 5.79 -9.71
C PHE A 166 7.50 5.90 -8.92
N SER A 167 7.26 4.99 -8.00
CA SER A 167 6.10 5.03 -7.11
C SER A 167 6.49 4.70 -5.67
N ILE A 168 5.79 5.29 -4.70
CA ILE A 168 5.90 4.97 -3.28
C ILE A 168 4.52 4.52 -2.81
N PRO A 169 4.38 3.38 -2.13
CA PRO A 169 5.38 2.34 -1.88
C PRO A 169 6.01 1.78 -3.15
N PHE A 170 7.30 1.46 -3.10
CA PHE A 170 8.05 0.97 -4.25
C PHE A 170 7.64 -0.46 -4.68
N GLY A 171 7.10 -1.23 -3.76
CA GLY A 171 6.60 -2.59 -3.97
C GLY A 171 6.03 -3.19 -2.68
N PRO A 172 5.60 -4.46 -2.71
CA PRO A 172 5.12 -5.16 -1.54
C PRO A 172 6.15 -5.15 -0.40
N SER A 173 5.70 -4.91 0.81
CA SER A 173 6.55 -4.81 2.01
C SER A 173 7.51 -3.60 2.03
N CYS A 174 7.32 -2.61 1.18
CA CYS A 174 8.04 -1.35 1.25
C CYS A 174 7.61 -0.57 2.52
N HIS A 175 8.60 -0.09 3.29
CA HIS A 175 8.38 0.69 4.52
C HIS A 175 8.59 2.20 4.30
N HIS A 176 8.69 2.63 3.03
CA HIS A 176 8.82 4.04 2.68
C HIS A 176 7.46 4.67 2.37
N VAL A 177 7.30 5.87 2.85
CA VAL A 177 6.16 6.76 2.61
C VAL A 177 6.68 8.18 2.41
N ILE A 178 5.78 9.14 2.24
CA ILE A 178 6.14 10.55 2.00
C ILE A 178 5.70 11.45 3.15
N LYS A 179 6.35 12.58 3.25
CA LYS A 179 5.97 13.71 4.12
C LYS A 179 6.26 15.03 3.43
N ARG A 180 5.69 16.11 3.94
CA ARG A 180 6.04 17.49 3.55
C ARG A 180 7.53 17.76 3.79
N VAL A 181 8.14 18.59 2.96
CA VAL A 181 9.52 19.12 3.12
C VAL A 181 9.52 20.29 4.06
#